data_12b01c9dd89089a0900da1df5d8bb217
#
_entry.id   12b01c9dd89089a0900da1df5d8bb217
#
_cell.length_a   1.000
_cell.length_b   1.000
_cell.length_c   1.000
_cell.angle_alpha   90.00
_cell.angle_beta   90.00
_cell.angle_gamma   90.00
#
_symmetry.space_group_name_H-M   'P 1'
#
loop_
_entity.id
_entity.type
_entity.pdbx_description
1 polymer ?
#
loop_
_entity_poly.entity_id
_entity_poly.type
_entity_poly.pdbx_seq_one_letter_code
_entity_poly.pdbx_strand_id
1 'polypeptide(L)'
;MTEAKPTRRNAIAMLGAGASATATLGSSPALAQATARPFVLVHGSWHGGWCWRRVADLLDAKGHKVYTPTLTGLGERSHLMSGMITLDTHITDVANVIKWENLQDVVLVGHSYAGFVISGVAERVQPAISSIVFLDAFLPQNGECVLDLTPPDLHAATLAAVAKNEVGRPVPPAKAFNVNEKDQAWVDSKLTPQPTFASLTPIVLTGAREKIAKKTYIRATSYPNPRFDGYLEKLKQDPAWRTYGVPSGHDVMVDMPDRLSEILLEVA
;
A
#
# COMPACT_ATOMS: atom_id res chain seq x y z
N MET A 1 -43.99 -47.40 46.51
CA MET A 1 -43.00 -47.82 47.46
C MET A 1 -41.79 -46.96 47.21
N THR A 2 -41.82 -45.91 47.77
CA THR A 2 -41.08 -45.06 48.72
C THR A 2 -39.74 -45.66 49.13
N GLU A 3 -38.65 -44.94 48.83
CA GLU A 3 -37.65 -44.75 49.84
C GLU A 3 -36.82 -43.47 49.59
N ALA A 4 -36.54 -42.83 50.72
CA ALA A 4 -36.13 -41.45 50.88
C ALA A 4 -34.62 -41.30 51.01
N LYS A 5 -34.18 -40.06 50.75
CA LYS A 5 -32.83 -39.58 51.07
C LYS A 5 -32.52 -39.54 52.58
N PRO A 6 -31.24 -39.48 52.93
CA PRO A 6 -30.85 -38.69 54.09
C PRO A 6 -29.82 -37.62 53.79
N THR A 7 -30.11 -36.46 54.31
CA THR A 7 -29.25 -35.33 54.60
C THR A 7 -28.22 -35.62 55.69
N ARG A 8 -27.02 -35.07 55.56
CA ARG A 8 -26.15 -34.87 56.74
C ARG A 8 -25.45 -33.51 56.71
N ARG A 9 -25.81 -32.77 57.72
CA ARG A 9 -25.11 -31.61 58.27
C ARG A 9 -24.13 -32.07 59.37
N ASN A 10 -23.12 -31.21 59.57
CA ASN A 10 -22.28 -31.00 60.76
C ASN A 10 -21.10 -31.92 61.00
N ALA A 11 -19.88 -31.31 60.96
CA ALA A 11 -19.14 -31.01 62.21
C ALA A 11 -17.74 -30.45 61.88
N ILE A 12 -17.48 -29.30 62.46
CA ILE A 12 -16.45 -28.94 63.45
C ILE A 12 -15.07 -28.51 62.92
N ALA A 13 -14.76 -27.29 63.31
CA ALA A 13 -13.52 -26.54 63.22
C ALA A 13 -12.31 -27.23 63.94
N MET A 14 -11.13 -27.01 63.33
CA MET A 14 -9.91 -26.88 64.15
C MET A 14 -8.93 -25.90 63.50
N LEU A 15 -8.43 -25.01 64.32
CA LEU A 15 -7.44 -23.98 64.08
C LEU A 15 -6.09 -24.54 63.59
N GLY A 16 -5.52 -23.93 62.56
CA GLY A 16 -4.12 -24.09 62.20
C GLY A 16 -3.60 -22.76 61.73
N ALA A 17 -2.80 -22.07 62.55
CA ALA A 17 -2.09 -20.87 62.17
C ALA A 17 -1.00 -21.21 61.17
N GLY A 18 -1.16 -20.79 59.95
CA GLY A 18 -0.17 -20.91 58.88
C GLY A 18 0.16 -19.53 58.33
N ALA A 19 1.41 -19.12 58.40
CA ALA A 19 1.94 -17.85 57.97
C ALA A 19 1.62 -17.59 56.50
N SER A 20 0.89 -16.52 56.22
CA SER A 20 0.66 -16.02 54.84
C SER A 20 1.91 -15.35 54.33
N ALA A 21 2.70 -16.05 53.53
CA ALA A 21 3.68 -15.42 52.66
C ALA A 21 2.94 -14.77 51.48
N THR A 22 2.76 -13.46 51.52
CA THR A 22 2.30 -12.66 50.40
C THR A 22 3.39 -12.65 49.34
N ALA A 23 3.31 -13.55 48.38
CA ALA A 23 4.07 -13.45 47.12
C ALA A 23 3.51 -12.28 46.34
N THR A 24 4.20 -11.14 46.37
CA THR A 24 4.00 -10.06 45.42
C THR A 24 4.42 -10.58 44.05
N LEU A 25 3.41 -10.99 43.25
CA LEU A 25 3.58 -11.19 41.81
C LEU A 25 3.94 -9.84 41.21
N GLY A 26 5.24 -9.63 41.02
CA GLY A 26 5.74 -8.50 40.25
C GLY A 26 5.13 -8.58 38.85
N SER A 27 4.18 -7.70 38.54
CA SER A 27 3.70 -7.44 37.20
C SER A 27 4.90 -6.92 36.40
N SER A 28 5.59 -7.80 35.66
CA SER A 28 6.51 -7.37 34.63
C SER A 28 5.70 -6.45 33.69
N PRO A 29 6.17 -5.24 33.41
CA PRO A 29 5.51 -4.44 32.39
C PRO A 29 5.57 -5.26 31.10
N ALA A 30 4.40 -5.68 30.59
CA ALA A 30 4.29 -6.19 29.26
C ALA A 30 4.85 -5.08 28.35
N LEU A 31 6.00 -5.32 27.75
CA LEU A 31 6.49 -4.49 26.67
C LEU A 31 5.31 -4.37 25.71
N ALA A 32 4.77 -3.15 25.58
CA ALA A 32 3.70 -2.87 24.66
C ALA A 32 4.23 -3.27 23.27
N GLN A 33 3.79 -4.43 22.79
CA GLN A 33 4.11 -4.91 21.47
C GLN A 33 3.55 -3.85 20.54
N ALA A 34 4.42 -3.13 19.83
CA ALA A 34 3.99 -2.11 18.88
C ALA A 34 2.92 -2.77 18.01
N THR A 35 1.70 -2.24 18.06
CA THR A 35 0.58 -2.82 17.33
C THR A 35 0.95 -2.85 15.85
N ALA A 36 0.95 -4.05 15.26
CA ALA A 36 1.34 -4.25 13.88
C ALA A 36 0.41 -3.43 12.98
N ARG A 37 0.96 -2.41 12.31
CA ARG A 37 0.18 -1.51 11.43
C ARG A 37 -0.25 -2.23 10.18
N PRO A 38 -1.46 -1.99 9.66
CA PRO A 38 -1.88 -2.52 8.38
C PRO A 38 -1.18 -1.79 7.23
N PHE A 39 -0.77 -2.54 6.21
CA PHE A 39 -0.26 -2.01 4.96
C PHE A 39 -1.33 -2.07 3.88
N VAL A 40 -1.43 -1.00 3.09
CA VAL A 40 -2.22 -0.98 1.85
C VAL A 40 -1.25 -0.64 0.71
N LEU A 41 -0.98 -1.63 -0.15
CA LEU A 41 0.02 -1.58 -1.21
C LEU A 41 -0.68 -1.44 -2.56
N VAL A 42 -0.54 -0.29 -3.20
CA VAL A 42 -1.25 0.07 -4.43
C VAL A 42 -0.30 0.01 -5.62
N HIS A 43 -0.67 -0.79 -6.62
CA HIS A 43 0.14 -1.03 -7.82
C HIS A 43 0.08 0.11 -8.84
N GLY A 44 1.09 0.16 -9.73
CA GLY A 44 1.19 1.11 -10.84
C GLY A 44 0.30 0.77 -12.03
N SER A 45 0.47 1.52 -13.12
CA SER A 45 -0.21 1.25 -14.40
C SER A 45 0.09 -0.15 -14.90
N TRP A 46 -0.85 -0.76 -15.60
CA TRP A 46 -0.79 -2.10 -16.22
C TRP A 46 -0.68 -3.28 -15.27
N HIS A 47 -0.37 -3.06 -14.01
CA HIS A 47 -0.17 -4.08 -12.97
C HIS A 47 -1.49 -4.48 -12.29
N GLY A 48 -1.39 -5.28 -11.24
CA GLY A 48 -2.45 -5.68 -10.32
C GLY A 48 -1.87 -5.98 -8.95
N GLY A 49 -2.69 -6.32 -7.98
CA GLY A 49 -2.24 -6.68 -6.63
C GLY A 49 -1.20 -7.81 -6.60
N TRP A 50 -1.16 -8.64 -7.66
CA TRP A 50 -0.22 -9.74 -7.83
C TRP A 50 1.26 -9.32 -7.73
N CYS A 51 1.62 -8.09 -8.15
CA CYS A 51 3.01 -7.65 -8.15
C CYS A 51 3.56 -7.46 -6.73
N TRP A 52 2.70 -7.30 -5.75
CA TRP A 52 3.05 -7.13 -4.34
C TRP A 52 3.22 -8.44 -3.57
N ARG A 53 2.92 -9.62 -4.17
CA ARG A 53 2.87 -10.90 -3.44
C ARG A 53 4.11 -11.14 -2.60
N ARG A 54 5.29 -10.97 -3.16
CA ARG A 54 6.57 -11.22 -2.47
C ARG A 54 6.74 -10.32 -1.24
N VAL A 55 6.40 -9.03 -1.37
CA VAL A 55 6.46 -8.05 -0.27
C VAL A 55 5.38 -8.33 0.77
N ALA A 56 4.16 -8.66 0.32
CA ALA A 56 3.06 -8.97 1.22
C ALA A 56 3.39 -10.18 2.11
N ASP A 57 3.91 -11.26 1.54
CA ASP A 57 4.29 -12.47 2.28
C ASP A 57 5.39 -12.16 3.35
N LEU A 58 6.34 -11.28 3.03
CA LEU A 58 7.39 -10.85 3.97
C LEU A 58 6.84 -10.00 5.12
N LEU A 59 5.91 -9.08 4.84
CA LEU A 59 5.27 -8.25 5.85
C LEU A 59 4.29 -9.04 6.72
N ASP A 60 3.52 -9.95 6.12
CA ASP A 60 2.63 -10.88 6.85
C ASP A 60 3.42 -11.77 7.81
N ALA A 61 4.58 -12.28 7.39
CA ALA A 61 5.49 -13.06 8.24
C ALA A 61 6.03 -12.26 9.45
N LYS A 62 5.96 -10.92 9.40
CA LYS A 62 6.28 -10.02 10.52
C LYS A 62 5.06 -9.64 11.36
N GLY A 63 3.89 -10.23 11.06
CA GLY A 63 2.65 -10.04 11.81
C GLY A 63 1.80 -8.84 11.36
N HIS A 64 2.13 -8.20 10.25
CA HIS A 64 1.34 -7.10 9.69
C HIS A 64 0.20 -7.64 8.83
N LYS A 65 -0.97 -6.99 8.87
CA LYS A 65 -2.01 -7.22 7.87
C LYS A 65 -1.67 -6.47 6.60
N VAL A 66 -1.72 -7.16 5.44
CA VAL A 66 -1.37 -6.57 4.16
C VAL A 66 -2.54 -6.66 3.18
N TYR A 67 -2.90 -5.53 2.61
CA TYR A 67 -3.94 -5.40 1.59
C TYR A 67 -3.29 -4.97 0.28
N THR A 68 -3.54 -5.72 -0.79
CA THR A 68 -3.01 -5.45 -2.12
C THR A 68 -4.14 -5.29 -3.14
N PRO A 69 -4.98 -4.22 -3.03
CA PRO A 69 -6.12 -4.08 -3.92
C PRO A 69 -5.70 -3.97 -5.37
N THR A 70 -6.39 -4.69 -6.24
CA THR A 70 -6.28 -4.47 -7.69
C THR A 70 -7.28 -3.40 -8.11
N LEU A 71 -6.77 -2.37 -8.78
CA LEU A 71 -7.56 -1.25 -9.29
C LEU A 71 -8.53 -1.73 -10.39
N THR A 72 -9.73 -1.15 -10.43
CA THR A 72 -10.77 -1.53 -11.38
C THR A 72 -10.29 -1.46 -12.83
N GLY A 73 -10.55 -2.51 -13.61
CA GLY A 73 -10.14 -2.64 -15.01
C GLY A 73 -8.74 -3.22 -15.23
N LEU A 74 -8.02 -3.59 -14.16
CA LEU A 74 -6.65 -4.10 -14.22
C LEU A 74 -6.55 -5.51 -13.61
N GLY A 75 -5.48 -6.23 -13.93
CA GLY A 75 -5.21 -7.55 -13.40
C GLY A 75 -6.41 -8.50 -13.49
N GLU A 76 -6.73 -9.20 -12.40
CA GLU A 76 -7.89 -10.09 -12.30
C GLU A 76 -9.25 -9.36 -12.41
N ARG A 77 -9.25 -8.03 -12.34
CA ARG A 77 -10.43 -7.18 -12.55
C ARG A 77 -10.50 -6.58 -13.96
N SER A 78 -9.66 -7.04 -14.90
CA SER A 78 -9.60 -6.57 -16.29
C SER A 78 -10.92 -6.74 -17.05
N HIS A 79 -11.75 -7.71 -16.66
CA HIS A 79 -13.10 -7.90 -17.20
C HIS A 79 -14.06 -6.72 -16.94
N LEU A 80 -13.70 -5.80 -16.03
CA LEU A 80 -14.46 -4.58 -15.75
C LEU A 80 -13.99 -3.37 -16.59
N MET A 81 -13.03 -3.57 -17.53
CA MET A 81 -12.51 -2.49 -18.38
C MET A 81 -13.64 -1.75 -19.11
N SER A 82 -13.68 -0.43 -18.95
CA SER A 82 -14.66 0.43 -19.62
C SER A 82 -14.15 1.87 -19.77
N GLY A 83 -14.79 2.65 -20.62
CA GLY A 83 -14.52 4.09 -20.78
C GLY A 83 -14.98 4.95 -19.58
N MET A 84 -15.63 4.37 -18.59
CA MET A 84 -16.08 5.09 -17.39
C MET A 84 -15.05 5.05 -16.24
N ILE A 85 -13.96 4.32 -16.40
CA ILE A 85 -12.92 4.22 -15.37
C ILE A 85 -12.06 5.48 -15.40
N THR A 86 -12.10 6.23 -14.32
CA THR A 86 -11.33 7.47 -14.10
C THR A 86 -10.34 7.31 -12.94
N LEU A 87 -9.52 8.31 -12.68
CA LEU A 87 -8.68 8.37 -11.48
C LEU A 87 -9.53 8.25 -10.21
N ASP A 88 -10.71 8.88 -10.20
CA ASP A 88 -11.64 8.83 -9.07
C ASP A 88 -12.15 7.42 -8.76
N THR A 89 -12.34 6.59 -9.78
CA THR A 89 -12.67 5.17 -9.62
C THR A 89 -11.57 4.45 -8.84
N HIS A 90 -10.31 4.64 -9.25
CA HIS A 90 -9.16 4.00 -8.59
C HIS A 90 -8.91 4.53 -7.17
N ILE A 91 -9.12 5.82 -6.93
CA ILE A 91 -9.09 6.40 -5.58
C ILE A 91 -10.17 5.75 -4.70
N THR A 92 -11.37 5.55 -5.26
CA THR A 92 -12.50 4.92 -4.55
C THR A 92 -12.21 3.46 -4.22
N ASP A 93 -11.61 2.69 -5.14
CA ASP A 93 -11.20 1.30 -4.90
C ASP A 93 -10.37 1.20 -3.61
N VAL A 94 -9.34 2.04 -3.47
CA VAL A 94 -8.41 1.99 -2.34
C VAL A 94 -9.01 2.59 -1.06
N ALA A 95 -9.70 3.73 -1.17
CA ALA A 95 -10.36 4.36 -0.02
C ALA A 95 -11.40 3.44 0.62
N ASN A 96 -12.11 2.66 -0.21
CA ASN A 96 -13.08 1.67 0.26
C ASN A 96 -12.42 0.52 1.01
N VAL A 97 -11.24 0.03 0.60
CA VAL A 97 -10.51 -0.97 1.40
C VAL A 97 -10.27 -0.45 2.81
N ILE A 98 -9.73 0.78 2.95
CA ILE A 98 -9.47 1.38 4.26
C ILE A 98 -10.77 1.53 5.07
N LYS A 99 -11.83 2.00 4.43
CA LYS A 99 -13.12 2.25 5.08
C LYS A 99 -13.84 0.96 5.50
N TRP A 100 -13.98 0.00 4.60
CA TRP A 100 -14.79 -1.20 4.86
C TRP A 100 -14.10 -2.23 5.73
N GLU A 101 -12.75 -2.24 5.72
CA GLU A 101 -11.95 -3.02 6.66
C GLU A 101 -11.73 -2.30 8.02
N ASN A 102 -12.28 -1.09 8.19
CA ASN A 102 -12.13 -0.24 9.39
C ASN A 102 -10.66 -0.04 9.80
N LEU A 103 -9.77 0.16 8.81
CA LEU A 103 -8.34 0.29 9.06
C LEU A 103 -8.02 1.62 9.72
N GLN A 104 -7.07 1.57 10.66
CA GLN A 104 -6.47 2.73 11.33
C GLN A 104 -4.95 2.59 11.31
N ASP A 105 -4.24 3.68 11.46
CA ASP A 105 -2.76 3.73 11.45
C ASP A 105 -2.13 3.09 10.21
N VAL A 106 -2.80 3.22 9.06
CA VAL A 106 -2.42 2.60 7.79
C VAL A 106 -1.07 3.12 7.30
N VAL A 107 -0.21 2.20 6.85
CA VAL A 107 0.93 2.50 5.98
C VAL A 107 0.45 2.37 4.53
N LEU A 108 0.21 3.50 3.87
CA LEU A 108 -0.29 3.57 2.51
C LEU A 108 0.86 3.71 1.53
N VAL A 109 1.05 2.72 0.66
CA VAL A 109 2.15 2.66 -0.31
C VAL A 109 1.60 2.73 -1.73
N GLY A 110 2.14 3.62 -2.56
CA GLY A 110 1.76 3.72 -3.97
C GLY A 110 2.97 3.63 -4.89
N HIS A 111 2.91 2.73 -5.85
CA HIS A 111 3.94 2.56 -6.88
C HIS A 111 3.56 3.31 -8.17
N SER A 112 4.52 4.04 -8.74
CA SER A 112 4.36 4.62 -10.10
C SER A 112 3.11 5.52 -10.23
N TYR A 113 2.19 5.17 -11.11
CA TYR A 113 0.87 5.79 -11.28
C TYR A 113 0.10 5.94 -9.95
N ALA A 114 0.24 4.96 -9.06
CA ALA A 114 -0.48 5.00 -7.79
C ALA A 114 -0.07 6.16 -6.88
N GLY A 115 0.97 6.93 -7.21
CA GLY A 115 1.24 8.21 -6.55
C GLY A 115 0.08 9.19 -6.66
N PHE A 116 -0.64 9.21 -7.80
CA PHE A 116 -1.90 9.93 -7.95
C PHE A 116 -3.00 9.33 -7.08
N VAL A 117 -3.15 8.01 -7.12
CA VAL A 117 -4.20 7.30 -6.37
C VAL A 117 -4.07 7.55 -4.87
N ILE A 118 -2.89 7.30 -4.28
CA ILE A 118 -2.69 7.46 -2.83
C ILE A 118 -2.77 8.93 -2.38
N SER A 119 -2.40 9.89 -3.24
CA SER A 119 -2.61 11.30 -2.96
C SER A 119 -4.10 11.63 -2.86
N GLY A 120 -4.93 11.12 -3.77
CA GLY A 120 -6.38 11.29 -3.72
C GLY A 120 -7.05 10.50 -2.57
N VAL A 121 -6.52 9.33 -2.22
CA VAL A 121 -6.96 8.56 -1.04
C VAL A 121 -6.74 9.36 0.24
N ALA A 122 -5.61 10.06 0.36
CA ALA A 122 -5.34 10.94 1.50
C ALA A 122 -6.41 12.02 1.66
N GLU A 123 -6.92 12.60 0.57
CA GLU A 123 -8.00 13.59 0.63
C GLU A 123 -9.32 13.03 1.21
N ARG A 124 -9.52 11.71 1.17
CA ARG A 124 -10.77 11.06 1.62
C ARG A 124 -10.70 10.45 3.01
N VAL A 125 -9.52 9.93 3.39
CA VAL A 125 -9.37 9.12 4.61
C VAL A 125 -8.08 9.43 5.39
N GLN A 126 -7.52 10.64 5.26
CA GLN A 126 -6.25 11.07 5.88
C GLN A 126 -6.13 10.71 7.37
N PRO A 127 -7.16 10.86 8.22
CA PRO A 127 -7.03 10.52 9.64
C PRO A 127 -6.67 9.06 9.91
N ALA A 128 -7.00 8.15 8.98
CA ALA A 128 -6.67 6.73 9.10
C ALA A 128 -5.24 6.37 8.65
N ILE A 129 -4.51 7.33 8.04
CA ILE A 129 -3.18 7.09 7.45
C ILE A 129 -2.10 7.63 8.38
N SER A 130 -1.25 6.76 8.90
CA SER A 130 -0.11 7.13 9.75
C SER A 130 1.17 7.39 8.96
N SER A 131 1.34 6.71 7.82
CA SER A 131 2.51 6.83 6.94
C SER A 131 2.08 6.73 5.48
N ILE A 132 2.66 7.58 4.61
CA ILE A 132 2.45 7.51 3.16
C ILE A 132 3.79 7.34 2.44
N VAL A 133 3.87 6.36 1.53
CA VAL A 133 5.09 5.97 0.84
C VAL A 133 4.89 6.01 -0.66
N PHE A 134 5.73 6.79 -1.34
CA PHE A 134 5.78 6.89 -2.79
C PHE A 134 6.95 6.03 -3.29
N LEU A 135 6.64 4.87 -3.87
CA LEU A 135 7.61 3.94 -4.42
C LEU A 135 7.79 4.21 -5.92
N ASP A 136 8.90 4.82 -6.29
CA ASP A 136 9.23 5.18 -7.68
C ASP A 136 8.02 5.76 -8.40
N ALA A 137 7.37 6.76 -7.78
CA ALA A 137 6.02 7.17 -8.09
C ALA A 137 5.90 8.65 -8.43
N PHE A 138 4.85 8.99 -9.16
CA PHE A 138 4.45 10.39 -9.36
C PHE A 138 4.10 11.06 -8.04
N LEU A 139 4.43 12.36 -7.95
CA LEU A 139 4.07 13.22 -6.82
C LEU A 139 3.30 14.44 -7.35
N PRO A 140 1.99 14.26 -7.63
CA PRO A 140 1.20 15.27 -8.33
C PRO A 140 0.98 16.54 -7.50
N GLN A 141 0.82 17.66 -8.21
CA GLN A 141 0.27 18.90 -7.68
C GLN A 141 -1.23 18.98 -7.95
N ASN A 142 -1.93 19.87 -7.23
CA ASN A 142 -3.35 20.09 -7.47
C ASN A 142 -3.63 20.49 -8.91
N GLY A 143 -4.59 19.84 -9.56
CA GLY A 143 -5.01 20.11 -10.93
C GLY A 143 -4.22 19.36 -12.00
N GLU A 144 -3.13 18.69 -11.68
CA GLU A 144 -2.40 17.86 -12.64
C GLU A 144 -3.14 16.55 -12.94
N CYS A 145 -2.99 16.05 -14.16
CA CYS A 145 -3.35 14.67 -14.52
C CYS A 145 -2.09 13.87 -14.90
N VAL A 146 -2.23 12.55 -14.97
CA VAL A 146 -1.08 11.67 -15.30
C VAL A 146 -0.50 12.03 -16.67
N LEU A 147 -1.35 12.37 -17.62
CA LEU A 147 -0.94 12.74 -18.97
C LEU A 147 0.05 13.93 -18.99
N ASP A 148 -0.16 14.94 -18.14
CA ASP A 148 0.71 16.12 -18.03
C ASP A 148 2.14 15.77 -17.60
N LEU A 149 2.29 14.63 -16.89
CA LEU A 149 3.56 14.20 -16.30
C LEU A 149 4.23 13.06 -17.06
N THR A 150 3.63 12.56 -18.15
CA THR A 150 4.21 11.46 -18.95
C THR A 150 5.23 11.96 -19.97
N PRO A 151 6.20 11.12 -20.39
CA PRO A 151 7.08 11.44 -21.51
C PRO A 151 6.32 11.73 -22.81
N PRO A 152 6.89 12.52 -23.74
CA PRO A 152 6.18 12.99 -24.95
C PRO A 152 5.62 11.86 -25.84
N ASP A 153 6.33 10.75 -25.95
CA ASP A 153 5.91 9.57 -26.73
C ASP A 153 4.70 8.88 -26.09
N LEU A 154 4.71 8.67 -24.79
CA LEU A 154 3.57 8.12 -24.06
C LEU A 154 2.37 9.08 -24.02
N HIS A 155 2.65 10.38 -23.93
CA HIS A 155 1.64 11.44 -24.06
C HIS A 155 0.92 11.35 -25.41
N ALA A 156 1.68 11.35 -26.52
CA ALA A 156 1.13 11.23 -27.86
C ALA A 156 0.35 9.93 -28.08
N ALA A 157 0.87 8.80 -27.59
CA ALA A 157 0.19 7.50 -27.66
C ALA A 157 -1.14 7.52 -26.89
N THR A 158 -1.19 8.16 -25.73
CA THR A 158 -2.42 8.30 -24.94
C THR A 158 -3.45 9.14 -25.68
N LEU A 159 -3.06 10.28 -26.25
CA LEU A 159 -3.98 11.11 -27.05
C LEU A 159 -4.50 10.38 -28.30
N ALA A 160 -3.65 9.58 -28.95
CA ALA A 160 -4.07 8.76 -30.09
C ALA A 160 -5.11 7.70 -29.68
N ALA A 161 -4.95 7.08 -28.53
CA ALA A 161 -5.92 6.13 -27.96
C ALA A 161 -7.27 6.83 -27.65
N VAL A 162 -7.23 8.03 -27.07
CA VAL A 162 -8.43 8.85 -26.82
C VAL A 162 -9.16 9.18 -28.11
N ALA A 163 -8.43 9.63 -29.14
CA ALA A 163 -9.02 9.98 -30.46
C ALA A 163 -9.72 8.80 -31.13
N LYS A 164 -9.31 7.58 -30.83
CA LYS A 164 -9.92 6.32 -31.32
C LYS A 164 -10.97 5.73 -30.38
N ASN A 165 -11.27 6.41 -29.26
CA ASN A 165 -12.11 5.88 -28.19
C ASN A 165 -11.63 4.53 -27.63
N GLU A 166 -10.32 4.29 -27.61
CA GLU A 166 -9.72 3.11 -27.01
C GLU A 166 -9.80 3.20 -25.49
N VAL A 167 -10.53 2.29 -24.86
CA VAL A 167 -10.75 2.28 -23.40
C VAL A 167 -9.54 1.82 -22.61
N GLY A 168 -8.61 1.11 -23.24
CA GLY A 168 -7.39 0.59 -22.63
C GLY A 168 -6.15 0.93 -23.44
N ARG A 169 -5.12 1.46 -22.79
CA ARG A 169 -3.81 1.71 -23.42
C ARG A 169 -3.01 0.40 -23.52
N PRO A 170 -2.25 0.21 -24.62
CA PRO A 170 -1.44 -0.97 -24.82
C PRO A 170 -0.47 -1.26 -23.65
N VAL A 171 -0.18 -2.54 -23.46
CA VAL A 171 0.74 -3.02 -22.43
C VAL A 171 2.18 -2.90 -22.95
N PRO A 172 3.08 -2.20 -22.26
CA PRO A 172 4.52 -2.26 -22.54
C PRO A 172 5.11 -3.58 -22.03
N PRO A 173 6.19 -4.09 -22.64
CA PRO A 173 6.85 -5.28 -22.13
C PRO A 173 7.55 -5.01 -20.78
N ALA A 174 7.69 -6.02 -19.92
CA ALA A 174 8.35 -5.94 -18.61
C ALA A 174 9.77 -5.36 -18.69
N LYS A 175 10.47 -5.61 -19.80
CA LYS A 175 11.78 -5.02 -20.10
C LYS A 175 11.76 -3.48 -20.10
N ALA A 176 10.65 -2.85 -20.47
CA ALA A 176 10.52 -1.39 -20.46
C ALA A 176 10.54 -0.80 -19.05
N PHE A 177 10.24 -1.60 -18.03
CA PHE A 177 10.34 -1.26 -16.62
C PHE A 177 11.69 -1.64 -15.99
N ASN A 178 12.64 -2.15 -16.78
CA ASN A 178 13.91 -2.72 -16.32
C ASN A 178 13.74 -3.83 -15.26
N VAL A 179 12.66 -4.62 -15.35
CA VAL A 179 12.46 -5.81 -14.53
C VAL A 179 13.63 -6.77 -14.77
N ASN A 180 14.12 -7.42 -13.71
CA ASN A 180 15.21 -8.41 -13.82
C ASN A 180 14.82 -9.52 -14.82
N GLU A 181 15.78 -10.04 -15.56
CA GLU A 181 15.56 -10.96 -16.69
C GLU A 181 14.79 -12.21 -16.31
N LYS A 182 15.04 -12.76 -15.11
CA LYS A 182 14.39 -14.00 -14.64
C LYS A 182 12.89 -13.84 -14.39
N ASP A 183 12.41 -12.62 -14.14
CA ASP A 183 11.02 -12.34 -13.82
C ASP A 183 10.23 -11.73 -15.00
N GLN A 184 10.91 -11.29 -16.08
CA GLN A 184 10.24 -10.62 -17.22
C GLN A 184 9.07 -11.43 -17.80
N ALA A 185 9.29 -12.73 -18.09
CA ALA A 185 8.25 -13.58 -18.66
C ALA A 185 7.04 -13.73 -17.72
N TRP A 186 7.28 -13.80 -16.41
CA TRP A 186 6.21 -13.83 -15.42
C TRP A 186 5.45 -12.52 -15.36
N VAL A 187 6.14 -11.38 -15.32
CA VAL A 187 5.51 -10.05 -15.33
C VAL A 187 4.70 -9.85 -16.61
N ASP A 188 5.28 -10.12 -17.79
CA ASP A 188 4.60 -10.01 -19.09
C ASP A 188 3.29 -10.82 -19.13
N SER A 189 3.26 -12.00 -18.50
CA SER A 189 2.07 -12.84 -18.44
C SER A 189 0.94 -12.29 -17.57
N LYS A 190 1.21 -11.25 -16.76
CA LYS A 190 0.28 -10.68 -15.77
C LYS A 190 -0.17 -9.26 -16.08
N LEU A 191 0.57 -8.55 -16.92
CA LEU A 191 0.23 -7.17 -17.29
C LEU A 191 -1.08 -7.13 -18.08
N THR A 192 -1.86 -6.09 -17.85
CA THR A 192 -3.14 -5.84 -18.54
C THR A 192 -3.23 -4.41 -19.05
N PRO A 193 -4.02 -4.10 -20.09
CA PRO A 193 -4.20 -2.74 -20.58
C PRO A 193 -4.59 -1.76 -19.46
N GLN A 194 -4.00 -0.56 -19.48
CA GLN A 194 -4.31 0.51 -18.52
C GLN A 194 -5.56 1.29 -18.96
N PRO A 195 -6.56 1.51 -18.09
CA PRO A 195 -7.70 2.37 -18.40
C PRO A 195 -7.25 3.75 -18.89
N THR A 196 -7.65 4.12 -20.13
CA THR A 196 -7.17 5.33 -20.80
C THR A 196 -7.57 6.59 -20.03
N PHE A 197 -8.85 6.66 -19.63
CA PHE A 197 -9.41 7.88 -19.02
C PHE A 197 -8.96 8.13 -17.58
N ALA A 198 -8.41 7.11 -16.91
CA ALA A 198 -7.76 7.28 -15.59
C ALA A 198 -6.53 8.20 -15.67
N SER A 199 -5.91 8.33 -16.86
CA SER A 199 -4.75 9.21 -17.06
C SER A 199 -5.10 10.66 -17.38
N LEU A 200 -6.37 10.94 -17.69
CA LEU A 200 -6.84 12.26 -18.14
C LEU A 200 -7.54 13.07 -17.05
N THR A 201 -7.92 12.42 -15.95
CA THR A 201 -8.67 13.06 -14.88
C THR A 201 -7.71 13.88 -14.00
N PRO A 202 -7.88 15.21 -13.90
CA PRO A 202 -7.11 16.03 -13.00
C PRO A 202 -7.37 15.65 -11.54
N ILE A 203 -6.30 15.60 -10.75
CA ILE A 203 -6.43 15.33 -9.31
C ILE A 203 -6.82 16.61 -8.56
N VAL A 204 -7.69 16.47 -7.56
CA VAL A 204 -8.04 17.55 -6.64
C VAL A 204 -7.35 17.30 -5.30
N LEU A 205 -6.45 18.21 -4.90
CA LEU A 205 -5.69 18.14 -3.65
C LEU A 205 -5.93 19.41 -2.82
N THR A 206 -6.24 19.23 -1.54
CA THR A 206 -6.46 20.31 -0.56
C THR A 206 -5.42 20.34 0.56
N GLY A 207 -4.37 19.52 0.44
CA GLY A 207 -3.27 19.47 1.40
C GLY A 207 -3.43 18.37 2.47
N ALA A 208 -4.31 17.37 2.25
CA ALA A 208 -4.46 16.27 3.20
C ALA A 208 -3.20 15.40 3.29
N ARG A 209 -2.54 15.14 2.16
CA ARG A 209 -1.28 14.40 2.09
C ARG A 209 -0.18 15.05 2.94
N GLU A 210 -0.10 16.37 2.93
CA GLU A 210 0.89 17.16 3.65
C GLU A 210 0.73 17.06 5.18
N LYS A 211 -0.48 16.78 5.67
CA LYS A 211 -0.80 16.60 7.10
C LYS A 211 -0.38 15.22 7.63
N ILE A 212 -0.05 14.27 6.78
CA ILE A 212 0.45 12.95 7.20
C ILE A 212 1.86 13.13 7.76
N ALA A 213 2.06 12.67 9.00
CA ALA A 213 3.31 12.92 9.73
C ALA A 213 4.53 12.21 9.12
N LYS A 214 4.35 10.99 8.62
CA LYS A 214 5.44 10.20 8.01
C LYS A 214 5.26 10.16 6.50
N LYS A 215 6.16 10.81 5.78
CA LYS A 215 6.18 10.84 4.31
C LYS A 215 7.50 10.27 3.81
N THR A 216 7.44 9.31 2.89
CA THR A 216 8.63 8.64 2.37
C THR A 216 8.59 8.58 0.84
N TYR A 217 9.74 8.83 0.23
CA TYR A 217 9.96 8.64 -1.20
C TYR A 217 11.07 7.59 -1.41
N ILE A 218 10.76 6.52 -2.14
CA ILE A 218 11.69 5.45 -2.49
C ILE A 218 11.92 5.49 -3.99
N ARG A 219 13.17 5.70 -4.44
CA ARG A 219 13.55 5.80 -5.85
C ARG A 219 14.24 4.51 -6.32
N ALA A 220 13.79 3.96 -7.44
CA ALA A 220 14.42 2.83 -8.15
C ALA A 220 15.55 3.34 -9.05
N THR A 221 16.80 3.39 -8.53
CA THR A 221 17.91 4.14 -9.13
C THR A 221 18.46 3.55 -10.42
N SER A 222 18.13 2.29 -10.76
CA SER A 222 18.52 1.67 -12.02
C SER A 222 17.46 1.86 -13.14
N TYR A 223 16.31 2.48 -12.84
CA TYR A 223 15.30 2.83 -13.83
C TYR A 223 15.45 4.29 -14.28
N PRO A 224 15.79 4.58 -15.54
CA PRO A 224 15.97 5.95 -16.01
C PRO A 224 14.65 6.73 -16.01
N ASN A 225 14.51 7.70 -15.11
CA ASN A 225 13.37 8.61 -15.08
C ASN A 225 13.76 9.96 -14.48
N PRO A 226 14.13 10.97 -15.31
CA PRO A 226 14.58 12.27 -14.84
C PRO A 226 13.58 13.00 -13.93
N ARG A 227 12.27 12.78 -14.11
CA ARG A 227 11.24 13.36 -13.24
C ARG A 227 11.31 12.80 -11.83
N PHE A 228 11.45 11.47 -11.72
CA PHE A 228 11.54 10.81 -10.41
C PHE A 228 12.87 11.11 -9.72
N ASP A 229 13.95 11.27 -10.49
CA ASP A 229 15.23 11.78 -9.96
C ASP A 229 15.06 13.18 -9.40
N GLY A 230 14.36 14.07 -10.10
CA GLY A 230 14.04 15.42 -9.64
C GLY A 230 13.19 15.44 -8.36
N TYR A 231 12.24 14.52 -8.21
CA TYR A 231 11.50 14.38 -6.94
C TYR A 231 12.43 13.98 -5.80
N LEU A 232 13.28 12.96 -6.00
CA LEU A 232 14.24 12.53 -4.99
C LEU A 232 15.14 13.68 -4.53
N GLU A 233 15.75 14.41 -5.46
CA GLU A 233 16.65 15.50 -5.14
C GLU A 233 15.95 16.64 -4.40
N LYS A 234 14.75 17.00 -4.79
CA LYS A 234 13.92 17.99 -4.09
C LYS A 234 13.58 17.54 -2.67
N LEU A 235 13.15 16.29 -2.51
CA LEU A 235 12.66 15.78 -1.24
C LEU A 235 13.79 15.47 -0.25
N LYS A 236 15.02 15.23 -0.70
CA LYS A 236 16.21 15.15 0.16
C LYS A 236 16.47 16.45 0.95
N GLN A 237 16.01 17.58 0.43
CA GLN A 237 16.18 18.89 1.08
C GLN A 237 15.03 19.23 2.03
N ASP A 238 13.96 18.43 2.06
CA ASP A 238 12.79 18.66 2.91
C ASP A 238 12.81 17.71 4.12
N PRO A 239 13.04 18.23 5.35
CA PRO A 239 13.12 17.40 6.55
C PRO A 239 11.80 16.68 6.91
N ALA A 240 10.68 17.07 6.29
CA ALA A 240 9.40 16.38 6.44
C ALA A 240 9.33 15.04 5.68
N TRP A 241 10.33 14.75 4.85
CA TRP A 241 10.39 13.54 4.04
C TRP A 241 11.57 12.67 4.40
N ARG A 242 11.35 11.35 4.40
CA ARG A 242 12.42 10.36 4.33
C ARG A 242 12.62 9.94 2.88
N THR A 243 13.87 9.75 2.46
CA THR A 243 14.18 9.37 1.09
C THR A 243 15.13 8.18 1.06
N TYR A 244 14.90 7.27 0.11
CA TYR A 244 15.73 6.09 -0.12
C TYR A 244 16.01 5.93 -1.61
N GLY A 245 17.22 5.47 -1.94
CA GLY A 245 17.58 4.97 -3.26
C GLY A 245 17.73 3.45 -3.20
N VAL A 246 17.11 2.72 -4.12
CA VAL A 246 17.22 1.27 -4.25
C VAL A 246 17.76 0.95 -5.64
N PRO A 247 18.86 0.19 -5.79
CA PRO A 247 19.47 -0.13 -7.09
C PRO A 247 18.66 -1.22 -7.82
N SER A 248 17.45 -0.89 -8.22
CA SER A 248 16.45 -1.76 -8.85
C SER A 248 15.90 -1.13 -10.12
N GLY A 249 15.30 -1.95 -11.00
CA GLY A 249 14.35 -1.51 -12.00
C GLY A 249 13.10 -0.90 -11.34
N HIS A 250 12.17 -0.44 -12.19
CA HIS A 250 10.95 0.26 -11.73
C HIS A 250 10.11 -0.59 -10.75
N ASP A 251 10.05 -1.90 -10.99
CA ASP A 251 9.26 -2.84 -10.19
C ASP A 251 10.04 -3.36 -8.98
N VAL A 252 10.42 -2.47 -8.07
CA VAL A 252 11.21 -2.79 -6.86
C VAL A 252 10.57 -3.93 -6.06
N MET A 253 9.24 -4.00 -6.00
CA MET A 253 8.49 -5.04 -5.31
C MET A 253 8.65 -6.45 -5.93
N VAL A 254 9.06 -6.51 -7.19
CA VAL A 254 9.39 -7.75 -7.91
C VAL A 254 10.88 -8.05 -7.80
N ASP A 255 11.72 -7.04 -8.03
CA ASP A 255 13.17 -7.20 -8.18
C ASP A 255 13.90 -7.34 -6.84
N MET A 256 13.49 -6.54 -5.83
CA MET A 256 14.16 -6.43 -4.53
C MET A 256 13.14 -6.43 -3.36
N PRO A 257 12.27 -7.47 -3.24
CA PRO A 257 11.20 -7.50 -2.25
C PRO A 257 11.70 -7.46 -0.81
N ASP A 258 12.83 -8.12 -0.50
CA ASP A 258 13.40 -8.13 0.85
C ASP A 258 13.82 -6.70 1.26
N ARG A 259 14.59 -6.01 0.40
CA ARG A 259 15.04 -4.65 0.67
C ARG A 259 13.89 -3.67 0.79
N LEU A 260 12.89 -3.80 -0.06
CA LEU A 260 11.69 -2.97 0.02
C LEU A 260 10.94 -3.22 1.34
N SER A 261 10.76 -4.47 1.74
CA SER A 261 10.08 -4.82 2.99
C SER A 261 10.81 -4.28 4.22
N GLU A 262 12.16 -4.32 4.25
CA GLU A 262 12.96 -3.70 5.32
C GLU A 262 12.66 -2.19 5.44
N ILE A 263 12.70 -1.46 4.30
CA ILE A 263 12.40 -0.02 4.29
C ILE A 263 10.96 0.25 4.76
N LEU A 264 10.00 -0.54 4.28
CA LEU A 264 8.59 -0.37 4.66
C LEU A 264 8.37 -0.59 6.17
N LEU A 265 9.05 -1.56 6.77
CA LEU A 265 9.02 -1.80 8.22
C LEU A 265 9.67 -0.66 9.01
N GLU A 266 10.74 -0.05 8.50
CA GLU A 266 11.43 1.08 9.14
C GLU A 266 10.56 2.35 9.16
N VAL A 267 9.75 2.57 8.14
CA VAL A 267 8.92 3.79 7.98
C VAL A 267 7.46 3.62 8.44
N ALA A 268 7.09 2.43 8.88
CA ALA A 268 5.77 2.10 9.40
C ALA A 268 5.43 2.80 10.73
#